data_60c50a972d04354a5863bf424810c1ca
#
_entry.id   60c50a972d04354a5863bf424810c1ca
#
_cell.length_a   1.000
_cell.length_b   1.000
_cell.length_c   1.000
_cell.angle_alpha   90.00
_cell.angle_beta   90.00
_cell.angle_gamma   90.00
#
_symmetry.space_group_name_H-M   'P 1'
#
loop_
_entity.id
_entity.type
_entity.pdbx_description
1 polymer ?
#
loop_
_entity_poly.entity_id
_entity_poly.type
_entity_poly.pdbx_seq_one_letter_code
_entity_poly.pdbx_strand_id
1 'polypeptide(L)' 'MYIINRRKNIRLIGDEHHIGDDFEFVIYKVQIKVLWFWITIKEFDGDDYYDAVDCFRYCTNSYIN' A
#
# COMPACT_ATOMS: atom_id res chain seq x y z
N MET A 1 -7.71 7.85 -0.43
CA MET A 1 -6.77 6.85 0.14
C MET A 1 -7.45 6.08 1.26
N TYR A 2 -7.25 4.79 1.31
CA TYR A 2 -7.76 3.97 2.39
C TYR A 2 -6.73 2.92 2.80
N ILE A 3 -6.77 2.49 4.07
CA ILE A 3 -5.83 1.50 4.59
C ILE A 3 -6.44 0.12 4.42
N ILE A 4 -5.74 -0.75 3.69
CA ILE A 4 -6.17 -2.14 3.47
C ILE A 4 -5.70 -3.00 4.64
N ASN A 5 -4.44 -2.84 5.03
CA ASN A 5 -3.87 -3.57 6.15
C ASN A 5 -2.72 -2.76 6.74
N ARG A 6 -2.52 -2.93 8.03
CA ARG A 6 -1.41 -2.27 8.73
C ARG A 6 -0.85 -3.21 9.77
N ARG A 7 0.47 -3.27 9.86
CA ARG A 7 1.15 -4.03 10.90
C ARG A 7 2.36 -3.24 11.36
N LYS A 8 2.28 -2.71 12.60
CA LYS A 8 3.32 -1.88 13.19
C LYS A 8 3.66 -0.69 12.28
N ASN A 9 4.87 -0.64 11.75
CA ASN A 9 5.36 0.48 10.96
C ASN A 9 5.23 0.26 9.44
N ILE A 10 4.47 -0.76 9.03
CA ILE A 10 4.25 -1.06 7.60
C ILE A 10 2.76 -1.10 7.35
N ARG A 11 2.34 -0.49 6.23
CA ARG A 11 0.94 -0.51 5.83
C ARG A 11 0.80 -0.73 4.34
N LEU A 12 -0.32 -1.35 3.97
CA LEU A 12 -0.76 -1.47 2.57
C LEU A 12 -1.96 -0.58 2.41
N ILE A 13 -1.89 0.34 1.47
CA ILE A 13 -2.98 1.28 1.19
C ILE A 13 -3.46 1.14 -0.24
N GLY A 14 -4.70 1.56 -0.47
CA GLY A 14 -5.25 1.76 -1.79
C GLY A 14 -5.44 3.25 -2.01
N ASP A 15 -4.96 3.75 -3.14
CA ASP A 15 -5.08 5.14 -3.53
C ASP A 15 -5.91 5.21 -4.80
N GLU A 16 -7.16 5.63 -4.66
CA GLU A 16 -8.10 5.67 -5.77
C GLU A 16 -7.94 6.99 -6.53
N HIS A 17 -7.93 6.88 -7.85
CA HIS A 17 -7.86 8.03 -8.74
C HIS A 17 -9.17 8.16 -9.51
N HIS A 18 -9.76 9.35 -9.48
CA HIS A 18 -11.05 9.64 -10.08
C HIS A 18 -10.92 10.77 -11.08
N ILE A 19 -11.73 10.70 -12.14
CA ILE A 19 -11.94 11.83 -13.04
C ILE A 19 -13.38 12.28 -12.83
N GLY A 20 -13.56 13.49 -12.27
CA GLY A 20 -14.87 13.96 -11.87
C GLY A 20 -15.45 13.06 -10.80
N ASP A 21 -16.65 12.51 -11.04
CA ASP A 21 -17.31 11.58 -10.12
C ASP A 21 -17.05 10.12 -10.48
N ASP A 22 -16.32 9.85 -11.56
CA ASP A 22 -16.11 8.49 -12.04
C ASP A 22 -14.80 7.92 -11.49
N PHE A 23 -14.87 6.69 -10.96
CA PHE A 23 -13.71 5.93 -10.58
C PHE A 23 -12.93 5.54 -11.84
N GLU A 24 -11.62 5.77 -11.85
CA GLU A 24 -10.79 5.45 -12.99
C GLU A 24 -9.86 4.27 -12.71
N PHE A 25 -9.05 4.37 -11.65
CA PHE A 25 -8.15 3.28 -11.29
C PHE A 25 -7.71 3.42 -9.85
N VAL A 26 -7.10 2.35 -9.32
CA VAL A 26 -6.53 2.34 -7.98
C VAL A 26 -5.06 1.94 -8.08
N ILE A 27 -4.22 2.55 -7.25
CA ILE A 27 -2.83 2.16 -7.09
C ILE A 27 -2.66 1.68 -5.66
N TYR A 28 -2.09 0.48 -5.50
CA TYR A 28 -1.79 -0.07 -4.19
C TYR A 28 -0.35 0.27 -3.82
N LYS A 29 -0.16 0.74 -2.59
CA LYS A 29 1.15 1.19 -2.12
C LYS A 29 1.48 0.49 -0.81
N VAL A 30 2.69 -0.06 -0.75
CA VAL A 30 3.26 -0.56 0.50
C VAL A 30 4.12 0.56 1.07
N GLN A 31 3.83 0.97 2.29
CA GLN A 31 4.49 2.09 2.94
C GLN A 31 5.10 1.67 4.26
N ILE A 32 6.23 2.27 4.58
CA ILE A 32 6.90 2.08 5.86
C ILE A 32 6.96 3.42 6.58
N LYS A 33 6.75 3.38 7.91
CA LYS A 33 6.83 4.58 8.74
C LYS A 33 8.26 4.77 9.20
N VAL A 34 8.81 5.96 8.90
CA VAL A 34 10.13 6.39 9.35
C VAL A 34 9.94 7.65 10.15
N LEU A 35 10.25 7.60 11.45
CA LEU A 35 9.90 8.65 12.40
C LEU A 35 8.38 8.86 12.41
N TRP A 36 7.88 9.99 11.88
CA TRP A 36 6.45 10.25 11.75
C TRP A 36 6.00 10.35 10.30
N PHE A 37 6.84 9.94 9.34
CA PHE A 37 6.50 9.97 7.93
C PHE A 37 6.20 8.57 7.40
N TRP A 38 5.27 8.48 6.45
CA TRP A 38 5.03 7.26 5.69
C TRP A 38 5.72 7.40 4.33
N ILE A 39 6.61 6.46 4.03
CA ILE A 39 7.37 6.45 2.78
C ILE A 39 6.89 5.27 1.95
N THR A 40 6.52 5.53 0.69
CA THR A 40 6.13 4.46 -0.24
C THR A 40 7.38 3.74 -0.73
N ILE A 41 7.45 2.44 -0.47
CA ILE A 41 8.58 1.61 -0.87
C ILE A 41 8.26 0.77 -2.09
N LYS A 42 6.98 0.58 -2.40
CA LYS A 42 6.56 -0.19 -3.58
C LYS A 42 5.16 0.22 -4.00
N GLU A 43 4.92 0.26 -5.32
CA GLU A 43 3.60 0.57 -5.88
C GLU A 43 3.18 -0.55 -6.83
N PHE A 44 1.86 -0.80 -6.88
CA PHE A 44 1.26 -1.81 -7.75
C PHE A 44 0.00 -1.26 -8.38
N ASP A 45 -0.24 -1.63 -9.63
CA ASP A 45 -1.48 -1.28 -10.32
C ASP A 45 -2.67 -2.03 -9.72
N GLY A 46 -3.88 -1.57 -10.03
CA GLY A 46 -5.09 -2.19 -9.51
C GLY A 46 -5.24 -3.67 -9.85
N ASP A 47 -4.68 -4.10 -10.97
CA ASP A 47 -4.73 -5.51 -11.40
C ASP A 47 -3.77 -6.40 -10.60
N ASP A 48 -2.85 -5.79 -9.86
CA ASP A 48 -1.79 -6.51 -9.14
C ASP A 48 -2.06 -6.55 -7.63
N TYR A 49 -3.33 -6.59 -7.24
CA TYR A 49 -3.72 -6.58 -5.82
C TYR A 49 -3.03 -7.69 -5.01
N TYR A 50 -3.02 -8.91 -5.56
CA TYR A 50 -2.43 -10.04 -4.84
C TYR A 50 -0.92 -9.90 -4.71
N ASP A 51 -0.27 -9.34 -5.73
CA ASP A 51 1.17 -9.05 -5.66
C ASP A 51 1.45 -8.00 -4.58
N ALA A 52 0.57 -7.01 -4.45
CA ALA A 52 0.69 -6.00 -3.41
C ALA A 52 0.56 -6.62 -2.01
N VAL A 53 -0.40 -7.52 -1.84
CA VAL A 53 -0.59 -8.22 -0.56
C VAL A 53 0.62 -9.08 -0.23
N ASP A 54 1.15 -9.80 -1.21
CA ASP A 54 2.33 -10.63 -1.01
C ASP A 54 3.56 -9.78 -0.65
N CYS A 55 3.72 -8.65 -1.32
CA CYS A 55 4.80 -7.72 -1.00
C CYS A 55 4.67 -7.18 0.42
N PHE A 56 3.45 -6.82 0.83
CA PHE A 56 3.18 -6.37 2.19
C PHE A 56 3.56 -7.45 3.22
N ARG A 57 3.17 -8.69 2.97
CA ARG A 57 3.51 -9.80 3.86
C ARG A 57 5.02 -10.02 3.93
N TYR A 58 5.70 -9.98 2.80
CA TYR A 58 7.15 -10.11 2.75
C TYR A 58 7.82 -9.02 3.56
N CYS A 59 7.39 -7.79 3.39
CA CYS A 59 7.96 -6.65 4.10
C CYS A 59 7.71 -6.76 5.60
N THR A 60 6.49 -7.16 6.02
CA THR A 60 6.20 -7.29 7.45
C THR A 60 7.03 -8.39 8.09
N ASN A 61 7.27 -9.49 7.37
CA ASN A 61 8.10 -10.57 7.89
C ASN A 61 9.58 -10.18 7.94
N SER A 62 10.05 -9.35 7.00
CA SER A 62 11.46 -8.98 6.91
C SER A 62 11.84 -7.83 7.84
N TYR A 63 10.93 -6.87 8.04
CA TYR A 63 11.24 -5.64 8.76
C TYR A 63 10.70 -5.61 10.20
N ILE A 64 9.73 -6.45 10.52
CA ILE A 64 9.10 -6.44 11.85
C ILE A 64 9.63 -7.59 12.72
N ASN A 65 10.03 -8.67 12.09
CA ASN A 65 10.65 -9.76 12.81
C ASN A 65 12.09 -9.41 13.16
#